data_3dbe128941534f9bbb1ebcb5f003aad8
#
_entry.id   3dbe128941534f9bbb1ebcb5f003aad8
#
_cell.length_a   1.000
_cell.length_b   1.000
_cell.length_c   1.000
_cell.angle_alpha   90.00
_cell.angle_beta   90.00
_cell.angle_gamma   90.00
#
_symmetry.space_group_name_H-M   'P 1'
#
loop_
_entity.id
_entity.type
_entity.pdbx_description
1 polymer ?
#
loop_
_entity_poly.entity_id
_entity_poly.type
_entity_poly.pdbx_seq_one_letter_code
_entity_poly.pdbx_strand_id
1 'polypeptide(L)'
;MKLPIYLDYSATTPVDPRVAEKMMQFMTMDGTFGNPASRSHRFGWQAEEAVDIARNQIADLVGADPREIVFTSGATESDNLAIKGAANFYQKKGKHIITSKTEHKAVLDTCRQLEREGFEVTYLAPQRNGIIDLKELEAAMRDDTILVSIMHVNNEIGVVQDIAAIGEMCRARGIIYHVDATQSVGKLPIDLSQLKVDLMSFSGHKIYGPKGIGALYVRRKPRVRIEAQMHGGGHERGMRSGTLPVHQIVGMGEAYRIAKEEMATEMERLRGLRNRLWNGIKDIEEVYLNGDLEHGAPNILNVSFNFVEGESLIMALKDLAVSSGSACTSASLEPSYVLRALGLNDELAHSSIRFSLGRFTTEEEIDYTIELVRKSIGRLRDLSPLWEMYKQGVDLNSIEWAHH
;
A
#
# COMPACT_ATOMS: atom_id res chain seq x y z
N MET A 1 22.56 10.05 -16.18
CA MET A 1 21.33 10.04 -15.42
C MET A 1 20.18 10.57 -16.27
N LYS A 2 19.02 9.92 -16.24
CA LYS A 2 17.84 10.31 -17.04
C LYS A 2 16.86 11.10 -16.15
N LEU A 3 16.34 12.21 -16.66
CA LEU A 3 15.33 13.02 -16.00
C LEU A 3 13.94 12.83 -16.66
N PRO A 4 12.83 12.94 -15.90
CA PRO A 4 12.80 13.07 -14.44
C PRO A 4 13.25 11.78 -13.74
N ILE A 5 13.82 11.92 -12.55
CA ILE A 5 14.14 10.78 -11.69
C ILE A 5 12.83 10.22 -11.12
N TYR A 6 12.62 8.91 -11.25
CA TYR A 6 11.42 8.26 -10.75
C TYR A 6 11.59 7.90 -9.26
N LEU A 7 10.86 8.58 -8.39
CA LEU A 7 10.81 8.37 -6.95
C LEU A 7 9.37 8.24 -6.44
N ASP A 8 8.54 7.56 -7.22
CA ASP A 8 7.12 7.33 -6.92
C ASP A 8 6.75 5.83 -7.02
N TYR A 9 7.66 4.97 -6.59
CA TYR A 9 7.50 3.51 -6.63
C TYR A 9 6.33 3.00 -5.77
N SER A 10 5.84 3.79 -4.83
CA SER A 10 4.63 3.45 -4.05
C SER A 10 3.34 3.66 -4.84
N ALA A 11 3.35 4.48 -5.88
CA ALA A 11 2.20 4.62 -6.78
C ALA A 11 2.10 3.46 -7.75
N THR A 12 3.20 3.10 -8.38
CA THR A 12 3.35 1.93 -9.25
C THR A 12 4.84 1.69 -9.50
N THR A 13 5.17 0.51 -9.99
CA THR A 13 6.51 0.16 -10.45
C THR A 13 6.50 -0.13 -11.94
N PRO A 14 7.62 0.04 -12.64
CA PRO A 14 7.75 -0.58 -13.95
C PRO A 14 7.69 -2.10 -13.81
N VAL A 15 7.31 -2.79 -14.84
CA VAL A 15 7.43 -4.25 -14.89
C VAL A 15 8.91 -4.59 -15.04
N ASP A 16 9.43 -5.50 -14.20
CA ASP A 16 10.80 -5.98 -14.36
C ASP A 16 10.95 -6.63 -15.75
N PRO A 17 12.03 -6.36 -16.49
CA PRO A 17 12.24 -6.96 -17.81
C PRO A 17 12.13 -8.49 -17.83
N ARG A 18 12.58 -9.15 -16.77
CA ARG A 18 12.47 -10.62 -16.61
C ARG A 18 11.00 -11.07 -16.53
N VAL A 19 10.16 -10.25 -15.86
CA VAL A 19 8.71 -10.49 -15.75
C VAL A 19 8.03 -10.26 -17.09
N ALA A 20 8.35 -9.17 -17.78
CA ALA A 20 7.79 -8.86 -19.09
C ALA A 20 8.10 -9.97 -20.13
N GLU A 21 9.34 -10.45 -20.16
CA GLU A 21 9.75 -11.56 -21.02
C GLU A 21 8.96 -12.84 -20.73
N LYS A 22 8.74 -13.14 -19.45
CA LYS A 22 7.94 -14.30 -19.02
C LYS A 22 6.48 -14.15 -19.48
N MET A 23 5.89 -12.98 -19.34
CA MET A 23 4.51 -12.70 -19.76
C MET A 23 4.31 -12.88 -21.27
N MET A 24 5.28 -12.45 -22.08
CA MET A 24 5.21 -12.57 -23.54
C MET A 24 5.07 -14.02 -24.00
N GLN A 25 5.55 -14.98 -23.25
CA GLN A 25 5.43 -16.41 -23.56
C GLN A 25 3.98 -16.95 -23.44
N PHE A 26 3.05 -16.15 -22.92
CA PHE A 26 1.67 -16.56 -22.64
C PHE A 26 0.62 -15.71 -23.37
N MET A 27 1.01 -15.04 -24.45
CA MET A 27 0.13 -14.06 -25.12
C MET A 27 -0.21 -14.40 -26.57
N THR A 28 0.70 -15.08 -27.28
CA THR A 28 0.60 -15.23 -28.74
C THR A 28 0.63 -16.70 -29.17
N MET A 29 0.39 -16.92 -30.47
CA MET A 29 0.38 -18.26 -31.07
C MET A 29 1.72 -19.00 -30.91
N ASP A 30 2.83 -18.28 -30.83
CA ASP A 30 4.17 -18.87 -30.67
C ASP A 30 4.44 -19.34 -29.23
N GLY A 31 3.54 -19.01 -28.29
CA GLY A 31 3.63 -19.38 -26.88
C GLY A 31 2.43 -20.16 -26.41
N THR A 32 2.15 -20.06 -25.09
CA THR A 32 1.03 -20.71 -24.44
C THR A 32 -0.08 -19.70 -24.15
N PHE A 33 -1.13 -19.66 -24.94
CA PHE A 33 -2.22 -18.69 -24.83
C PHE A 33 -3.55 -19.29 -24.36
N GLY A 34 -3.62 -20.57 -24.09
CA GLY A 34 -4.86 -21.27 -23.82
C GLY A 34 -5.65 -20.77 -22.62
N ASN A 35 -6.92 -21.15 -22.57
CA ASN A 35 -7.79 -20.92 -21.41
C ASN A 35 -7.60 -22.05 -20.41
N PRO A 36 -7.23 -21.77 -19.16
CA PRO A 36 -7.03 -22.82 -18.13
C PRO A 36 -8.29 -23.65 -17.85
N ALA A 37 -9.47 -23.11 -18.14
CA ALA A 37 -10.74 -23.85 -17.96
C ALA A 37 -11.01 -24.86 -19.07
N SER A 38 -10.28 -24.83 -20.18
CA SER A 38 -10.41 -25.78 -21.27
C SER A 38 -9.69 -27.08 -20.96
N ARG A 39 -10.43 -28.08 -20.51
CA ARG A 39 -9.87 -29.35 -20.00
C ARG A 39 -9.73 -30.44 -21.05
N SER A 40 -10.23 -30.22 -22.28
CA SER A 40 -10.28 -31.23 -23.31
C SER A 40 -9.08 -31.23 -24.26
N HIS A 41 -8.15 -30.29 -24.13
CA HIS A 41 -7.01 -30.18 -25.03
C HIS A 41 -5.75 -29.57 -24.35
N ARG A 42 -4.64 -29.81 -25.01
CA ARG A 42 -3.29 -29.44 -24.52
C ARG A 42 -3.12 -27.95 -24.25
N PHE A 43 -3.73 -27.07 -25.01
CA PHE A 43 -3.62 -25.62 -24.80
C PHE A 43 -4.16 -25.22 -23.43
N GLY A 44 -5.29 -25.79 -23.05
CA GLY A 44 -5.86 -25.56 -21.70
C GLY A 44 -5.00 -26.13 -20.59
N TRP A 45 -4.48 -27.33 -20.76
CA TRP A 45 -3.64 -27.99 -19.75
C TRP A 45 -2.34 -27.21 -19.48
N GLN A 46 -1.69 -26.69 -20.53
CA GLN A 46 -0.48 -25.88 -20.39
C GLN A 46 -0.76 -24.55 -19.68
N ALA A 47 -1.90 -23.94 -19.96
CA ALA A 47 -2.32 -22.72 -19.29
C ALA A 47 -2.63 -22.97 -17.80
N GLU A 48 -3.32 -24.06 -17.48
CA GLU A 48 -3.62 -24.49 -16.10
C GLU A 48 -2.32 -24.73 -15.30
N GLU A 49 -1.36 -25.43 -15.89
CA GLU A 49 -0.04 -25.67 -15.27
C GLU A 49 0.67 -24.37 -14.97
N ALA A 50 0.67 -23.41 -15.90
CA ALA A 50 1.29 -22.12 -15.72
C ALA A 50 0.63 -21.32 -14.57
N VAL A 51 -0.68 -21.36 -14.46
CA VAL A 51 -1.42 -20.74 -13.36
C VAL A 51 -1.07 -21.40 -12.02
N ASP A 52 -0.98 -22.72 -11.98
CA ASP A 52 -0.62 -23.46 -10.76
C ASP A 52 0.79 -23.12 -10.30
N ILE A 53 1.75 -23.03 -11.21
CA ILE A 53 3.13 -22.61 -10.90
C ILE A 53 3.14 -21.20 -10.30
N ALA A 54 2.44 -20.26 -10.92
CA ALA A 54 2.35 -18.89 -10.44
C ALA A 54 1.70 -18.81 -9.05
N ARG A 55 0.63 -19.57 -8.83
CA ARG A 55 -0.04 -19.66 -7.53
C ARG A 55 0.91 -20.17 -6.44
N ASN A 56 1.72 -21.16 -6.76
CA ASN A 56 2.75 -21.67 -5.85
C ASN A 56 3.83 -20.62 -5.55
N GLN A 57 4.27 -19.87 -6.54
CA GLN A 57 5.28 -18.83 -6.37
C GLN A 57 4.78 -17.71 -5.44
N ILE A 58 3.52 -17.31 -5.58
CA ILE A 58 2.88 -16.32 -4.71
C ILE A 58 2.75 -16.86 -3.28
N ALA A 59 2.24 -18.06 -3.12
CA ALA A 59 2.10 -18.71 -1.81
C ALA A 59 3.45 -18.86 -1.10
N ASP A 60 4.49 -19.24 -1.83
CA ASP A 60 5.84 -19.41 -1.31
C ASP A 60 6.41 -18.12 -0.70
N LEU A 61 6.21 -16.99 -1.34
CA LEU A 61 6.73 -15.71 -0.83
C LEU A 61 6.13 -15.34 0.54
N VAL A 62 4.86 -15.68 0.75
CA VAL A 62 4.10 -15.26 1.94
C VAL A 62 3.89 -16.37 2.98
N GLY A 63 4.42 -17.57 2.73
CA GLY A 63 4.26 -18.69 3.66
C GLY A 63 2.85 -19.26 3.72
N ALA A 64 2.13 -19.26 2.59
CA ALA A 64 0.77 -19.77 2.48
C ALA A 64 0.71 -21.11 1.71
N ASP A 65 -0.40 -21.81 1.84
CA ASP A 65 -0.77 -22.90 0.95
C ASP A 65 -1.32 -22.32 -0.36
N PRO A 66 -0.94 -22.85 -1.55
CA PRO A 66 -1.45 -22.35 -2.82
C PRO A 66 -2.98 -22.33 -2.90
N ARG A 67 -3.66 -23.23 -2.20
CA ARG A 67 -5.12 -23.29 -2.12
C ARG A 67 -5.75 -22.13 -1.34
N GLU A 68 -4.93 -21.33 -0.64
CA GLU A 68 -5.35 -20.12 0.08
C GLU A 68 -5.25 -18.86 -0.77
N ILE A 69 -4.73 -18.96 -2.00
CA ILE A 69 -4.55 -17.84 -2.91
C ILE A 69 -5.72 -17.80 -3.90
N VAL A 70 -6.38 -16.65 -3.97
CA VAL A 70 -7.47 -16.35 -4.91
C VAL A 70 -7.06 -15.20 -5.79
N PHE A 71 -7.01 -15.38 -7.10
CA PHE A 71 -6.65 -14.31 -8.04
C PHE A 71 -7.79 -13.29 -8.20
N THR A 72 -7.41 -12.03 -8.24
CA THR A 72 -8.29 -10.88 -8.44
C THR A 72 -7.70 -9.92 -9.48
N SER A 73 -8.39 -8.84 -9.79
CA SER A 73 -7.88 -7.81 -10.71
C SER A 73 -6.88 -6.84 -10.08
N GLY A 74 -6.67 -6.92 -8.78
CA GLY A 74 -5.79 -6.01 -8.04
C GLY A 74 -6.17 -5.93 -6.57
N ALA A 75 -5.41 -5.14 -5.81
CA ALA A 75 -5.62 -5.00 -4.37
C ALA A 75 -6.98 -4.36 -4.03
N THR A 76 -7.48 -3.45 -4.83
CA THR A 76 -8.81 -2.85 -4.60
C THR A 76 -9.91 -3.92 -4.63
N GLU A 77 -9.91 -4.81 -5.62
CA GLU A 77 -10.86 -5.92 -5.64
C GLU A 77 -10.62 -6.88 -4.47
N SER A 78 -9.37 -7.18 -4.15
CA SER A 78 -9.03 -8.04 -3.01
C SER A 78 -9.54 -7.49 -1.69
N ASP A 79 -9.39 -6.19 -1.44
CA ASP A 79 -9.91 -5.51 -0.25
C ASP A 79 -11.44 -5.58 -0.20
N ASN A 80 -12.11 -5.32 -1.33
CA ASN A 80 -13.56 -5.43 -1.43
C ASN A 80 -14.05 -6.85 -1.16
N LEU A 81 -13.43 -7.84 -1.80
CA LEU A 81 -13.80 -9.25 -1.64
C LEU A 81 -13.60 -9.73 -0.19
N ALA A 82 -12.50 -9.33 0.43
CA ALA A 82 -12.21 -9.67 1.83
C ALA A 82 -13.21 -9.03 2.78
N ILE A 83 -13.37 -7.71 2.73
CA ILE A 83 -14.17 -6.96 3.70
C ILE A 83 -15.66 -7.22 3.50
N LYS A 84 -16.18 -7.06 2.30
CA LYS A 84 -17.59 -7.35 2.00
C LYS A 84 -17.91 -8.83 2.12
N GLY A 85 -17.02 -9.68 1.61
CA GLY A 85 -17.20 -11.12 1.65
C GLY A 85 -17.27 -11.68 3.07
N ALA A 86 -16.37 -11.23 3.95
CA ALA A 86 -16.38 -11.62 5.36
C ALA A 86 -17.56 -11.01 6.11
N ALA A 87 -17.82 -9.72 5.92
CA ALA A 87 -18.94 -9.03 6.58
C ALA A 87 -20.27 -9.71 6.26
N ASN A 88 -20.54 -10.00 5.01
CA ASN A 88 -21.78 -10.64 4.58
C ASN A 88 -21.89 -12.09 5.09
N PHE A 89 -20.79 -12.83 5.08
CA PHE A 89 -20.79 -14.20 5.58
C PHE A 89 -21.03 -14.28 7.09
N TYR A 90 -20.37 -13.41 7.85
CA TYR A 90 -20.40 -13.45 9.31
C TYR A 90 -21.44 -12.51 9.97
N GLN A 91 -22.29 -11.85 9.20
CA GLN A 91 -23.24 -10.85 9.71
C GLN A 91 -24.21 -11.37 10.77
N LYS A 92 -24.46 -12.68 10.83
CA LYS A 92 -25.30 -13.28 11.88
C LYS A 92 -24.63 -13.30 13.25
N LYS A 93 -23.30 -13.21 13.30
CA LYS A 93 -22.53 -13.11 14.56
C LYS A 93 -22.44 -11.69 15.08
N GLY A 94 -22.56 -10.70 14.20
CA GLY A 94 -22.46 -9.30 14.54
C GLY A 94 -22.29 -8.45 13.31
N LYS A 95 -22.40 -7.12 13.49
CA LYS A 95 -22.30 -6.13 12.43
C LYS A 95 -21.31 -5.00 12.74
N HIS A 96 -20.37 -5.23 13.62
CA HIS A 96 -19.34 -4.25 13.96
C HIS A 96 -18.01 -4.57 13.30
N ILE A 97 -17.41 -3.56 12.70
CA ILE A 97 -16.13 -3.60 12.00
C ILE A 97 -15.21 -2.55 12.58
N ILE A 98 -13.93 -2.87 12.76
CA ILE A 98 -12.90 -1.92 13.17
C ILE A 98 -11.89 -1.78 12.04
N THR A 99 -11.56 -0.55 11.72
CA THR A 99 -10.49 -0.20 10.78
C THR A 99 -9.73 1.03 11.28
N SER A 100 -8.79 1.55 10.51
CA SER A 100 -8.07 2.76 10.89
C SER A 100 -8.37 3.92 9.94
N LYS A 101 -8.21 5.15 10.43
CA LYS A 101 -8.42 6.37 9.62
C LYS A 101 -7.39 6.54 8.50
N THR A 102 -6.27 5.82 8.59
CA THR A 102 -5.15 5.94 7.66
C THR A 102 -5.09 4.85 6.61
N GLU A 103 -6.11 3.98 6.54
CA GLU A 103 -6.20 2.93 5.52
C GLU A 103 -6.31 3.51 4.11
N HIS A 104 -5.95 2.70 3.12
CA HIS A 104 -6.20 3.04 1.73
C HIS A 104 -7.71 3.22 1.47
N LYS A 105 -8.07 4.08 0.51
CA LYS A 105 -9.49 4.33 0.16
C LYS A 105 -10.25 3.06 -0.22
N ALA A 106 -9.59 2.06 -0.80
CA ALA A 106 -10.22 0.77 -1.09
C ALA A 106 -10.79 0.08 0.16
N VAL A 107 -10.18 0.29 1.32
CA VAL A 107 -10.69 -0.19 2.62
C VAL A 107 -11.73 0.78 3.17
N LEU A 108 -11.42 2.07 3.24
CA LEU A 108 -12.31 3.08 3.84
C LEU A 108 -13.65 3.18 3.10
N ASP A 109 -13.62 3.27 1.78
CA ASP A 109 -14.85 3.41 0.99
C ASP A 109 -15.68 2.13 1.00
N THR A 110 -15.02 0.98 1.07
CA THR A 110 -15.71 -0.31 1.27
C THR A 110 -16.40 -0.38 2.64
N CYS A 111 -15.73 0.08 3.69
CA CYS A 111 -16.34 0.18 5.03
C CYS A 111 -17.54 1.14 5.04
N ARG A 112 -17.40 2.29 4.38
CA ARG A 112 -18.52 3.25 4.25
C ARG A 112 -19.72 2.66 3.48
N GLN A 113 -19.45 1.84 2.46
CA GLN A 113 -20.52 1.12 1.78
C GLN A 113 -21.25 0.16 2.73
N LEU A 114 -20.50 -0.56 3.55
CA LEU A 114 -21.10 -1.46 4.56
C LEU A 114 -21.89 -0.70 5.62
N GLU A 115 -21.48 0.51 6.02
CA GLU A 115 -22.27 1.36 6.90
C GLU A 115 -23.66 1.66 6.27
N ARG A 116 -23.70 1.96 4.97
CA ARG A 116 -24.98 2.15 4.25
C ARG A 116 -25.84 0.89 4.21
N GLU A 117 -25.22 -0.28 4.36
CA GLU A 117 -25.89 -1.58 4.40
C GLU A 117 -26.24 -2.03 5.83
N GLY A 118 -26.05 -1.18 6.83
CA GLY A 118 -26.44 -1.43 8.21
C GLY A 118 -25.35 -1.95 9.13
N PHE A 119 -24.09 -1.98 8.68
CA PHE A 119 -22.96 -2.26 9.55
C PHE A 119 -22.51 -1.01 10.30
N GLU A 120 -21.89 -1.20 11.44
CA GLU A 120 -21.30 -0.14 12.25
C GLU A 120 -19.77 -0.26 12.17
N VAL A 121 -19.09 0.85 11.87
CA VAL A 121 -17.64 0.86 11.69
C VAL A 121 -16.99 1.83 12.67
N THR A 122 -15.99 1.34 13.40
CA THR A 122 -15.11 2.16 14.23
C THR A 122 -13.81 2.44 13.47
N TYR A 123 -13.50 3.72 13.29
CA TYR A 123 -12.28 4.19 12.63
C TYR A 123 -11.29 4.67 13.68
N LEU A 124 -10.25 3.87 13.95
CA LEU A 124 -9.22 4.22 14.93
C LEU A 124 -8.32 5.33 14.39
N ALA A 125 -8.08 6.34 15.22
CA ALA A 125 -7.06 7.33 14.94
C ALA A 125 -5.68 6.76 15.31
N PRO A 126 -4.65 6.92 14.46
CA PRO A 126 -3.30 6.51 14.82
C PRO A 126 -2.70 7.48 15.83
N GLN A 127 -1.60 7.04 16.47
CA GLN A 127 -0.70 7.94 17.19
C GLN A 127 -0.03 8.92 16.21
N ARG A 128 0.63 9.94 16.71
CA ARG A 128 1.27 10.96 15.87
C ARG A 128 2.31 10.38 14.89
N ASN A 129 2.96 9.28 15.24
CA ASN A 129 3.89 8.57 14.36
C ASN A 129 3.21 7.65 13.34
N GLY A 130 1.89 7.55 13.37
CA GLY A 130 1.10 6.71 12.46
C GLY A 130 0.83 5.29 12.94
N ILE A 131 1.39 4.87 14.07
CA ILE A 131 1.18 3.53 14.62
C ILE A 131 -0.14 3.49 15.39
N ILE A 132 -0.91 2.42 15.21
CA ILE A 132 -2.15 2.18 15.96
C ILE A 132 -1.80 1.75 17.40
N ASP A 133 -2.40 2.41 18.38
CA ASP A 133 -2.30 1.99 19.77
C ASP A 133 -3.12 0.70 19.99
N LEU A 134 -2.43 -0.37 20.37
CA LEU A 134 -3.07 -1.67 20.58
C LEU A 134 -4.08 -1.65 21.73
N LYS A 135 -3.91 -0.77 22.72
CA LYS A 135 -4.87 -0.60 23.81
C LYS A 135 -6.18 0.02 23.32
N GLU A 136 -6.10 0.99 22.42
CA GLU A 136 -7.28 1.59 21.79
C GLU A 136 -8.01 0.59 20.90
N LEU A 137 -7.26 -0.24 20.15
CA LEU A 137 -7.83 -1.32 19.36
C LEU A 137 -8.59 -2.31 20.26
N GLU A 138 -7.98 -2.76 21.36
CA GLU A 138 -8.61 -3.68 22.30
C GLU A 138 -9.88 -3.08 22.92
N ALA A 139 -9.82 -1.82 23.31
CA ALA A 139 -10.97 -1.10 23.89
C ALA A 139 -12.13 -0.93 22.89
N ALA A 140 -11.84 -0.88 21.59
CA ALA A 140 -12.85 -0.78 20.54
C ALA A 140 -13.52 -2.12 20.19
N MET A 141 -12.92 -3.25 20.58
CA MET A 141 -13.47 -4.58 20.34
C MET A 141 -14.71 -4.81 21.20
N ARG A 142 -15.78 -5.25 20.57
CA ARG A 142 -17.10 -5.53 21.18
C ARG A 142 -17.46 -7.00 20.93
N ASP A 143 -18.50 -7.48 21.61
CA ASP A 143 -18.99 -8.86 21.42
C ASP A 143 -19.57 -9.07 20.01
N ASP A 144 -20.06 -8.02 19.36
CA ASP A 144 -20.57 -8.04 18.00
C ASP A 144 -19.54 -7.64 16.92
N THR A 145 -18.28 -7.47 17.30
CA THR A 145 -17.19 -7.22 16.33
C THR A 145 -16.87 -8.49 15.54
N ILE A 146 -16.98 -8.43 14.22
CA ILE A 146 -16.74 -9.58 13.34
C ILE A 146 -15.46 -9.46 12.52
N LEU A 147 -14.98 -8.25 12.29
CA LEU A 147 -13.87 -7.97 11.40
C LEU A 147 -13.03 -6.81 11.90
N VAL A 148 -11.72 -6.99 11.83
CA VAL A 148 -10.72 -5.93 11.95
C VAL A 148 -9.97 -5.86 10.62
N SER A 149 -9.86 -4.69 10.04
CA SER A 149 -9.06 -4.45 8.83
C SER A 149 -8.06 -3.32 9.10
N ILE A 150 -6.80 -3.68 9.27
CA ILE A 150 -5.69 -2.76 9.52
C ILE A 150 -4.51 -3.20 8.65
N MET A 151 -4.02 -2.28 7.83
CA MET A 151 -2.96 -2.53 6.85
C MET A 151 -1.61 -2.78 7.50
N HIS A 152 -0.72 -3.43 6.77
CA HIS A 152 0.63 -3.73 7.23
C HIS A 152 1.56 -2.51 7.12
N VAL A 153 1.69 -1.94 5.93
CA VAL A 153 2.52 -0.75 5.66
C VAL A 153 1.65 0.34 5.06
N ASN A 154 1.70 1.52 5.65
CA ASN A 154 0.98 2.67 5.12
C ASN A 154 1.62 3.18 3.82
N ASN A 155 0.81 3.37 2.80
CA ASN A 155 1.25 3.78 1.46
C ASN A 155 1.74 5.23 1.36
N GLU A 156 1.42 6.09 2.33
CA GLU A 156 1.83 7.50 2.31
C GLU A 156 3.04 7.77 3.22
N ILE A 157 3.02 7.26 4.44
CA ILE A 157 4.04 7.55 5.46
C ILE A 157 4.99 6.38 5.74
N GLY A 158 4.71 5.21 5.18
CA GLY A 158 5.57 4.04 5.27
C GLY A 158 5.58 3.32 6.62
N VAL A 159 4.77 3.74 7.57
CA VAL A 159 4.74 3.15 8.92
C VAL A 159 4.26 1.70 8.85
N VAL A 160 4.94 0.84 9.63
CA VAL A 160 4.67 -0.59 9.73
C VAL A 160 3.87 -0.89 10.98
N GLN A 161 2.68 -1.45 10.82
CA GLN A 161 1.85 -1.90 11.93
C GLN A 161 2.27 -3.29 12.41
N ASP A 162 2.09 -3.56 13.70
CA ASP A 162 2.35 -4.86 14.31
C ASP A 162 1.22 -5.84 14.03
N ILE A 163 1.23 -6.42 12.83
CA ILE A 163 0.18 -7.37 12.40
C ILE A 163 0.21 -8.69 13.19
N ALA A 164 1.35 -9.04 13.76
CA ALA A 164 1.45 -10.22 14.63
C ALA A 164 0.65 -10.03 15.93
N ALA A 165 0.87 -8.90 16.60
CA ALA A 165 0.14 -8.57 17.84
C ALA A 165 -1.36 -8.38 17.59
N ILE A 166 -1.73 -7.67 16.52
CA ILE A 166 -3.14 -7.47 16.13
C ILE A 166 -3.81 -8.81 15.84
N GLY A 167 -3.12 -9.69 15.11
CA GLY A 167 -3.62 -11.03 14.80
C GLY A 167 -3.88 -11.89 16.05
N GLU A 168 -2.98 -11.84 17.02
CA GLU A 168 -3.16 -12.52 18.32
C GLU A 168 -4.41 -12.01 19.05
N MET A 169 -4.59 -10.70 19.12
CA MET A 169 -5.75 -10.07 19.76
C MET A 169 -7.07 -10.47 19.08
N CYS A 170 -7.10 -10.46 17.74
CA CYS A 170 -8.28 -10.85 16.97
C CYS A 170 -8.59 -12.34 17.15
N ARG A 171 -7.58 -13.19 17.05
CA ARG A 171 -7.75 -14.65 17.19
C ARG A 171 -8.28 -15.03 18.57
N ALA A 172 -7.80 -14.39 19.62
CA ALA A 172 -8.23 -14.63 21.00
C ALA A 172 -9.74 -14.34 21.22
N ARG A 173 -10.32 -13.46 20.40
CA ARG A 173 -11.73 -13.08 20.47
C ARG A 173 -12.60 -13.64 19.33
N GLY A 174 -12.05 -14.47 18.47
CA GLY A 174 -12.76 -15.03 17.33
C GLY A 174 -13.17 -14.00 16.28
N ILE A 175 -12.40 -12.91 16.17
CA ILE A 175 -12.61 -11.84 15.20
C ILE A 175 -11.75 -12.14 13.95
N ILE A 176 -12.32 -11.99 12.76
CA ILE A 176 -11.59 -12.11 11.49
C ILE A 176 -10.65 -10.93 11.34
N TYR A 177 -9.39 -11.19 11.02
CA TYR A 177 -8.39 -10.14 10.75
C TYR A 177 -8.00 -10.12 9.28
N HIS A 178 -8.27 -8.98 8.63
CA HIS A 178 -7.85 -8.65 7.27
C HIS A 178 -6.70 -7.65 7.28
N VAL A 179 -5.70 -7.91 6.44
CA VAL A 179 -4.54 -7.03 6.23
C VAL A 179 -4.44 -6.65 4.76
N ASP A 180 -4.46 -5.36 4.48
CA ASP A 180 -4.00 -4.85 3.19
C ASP A 180 -2.46 -4.85 3.20
N ALA A 181 -1.86 -5.76 2.44
CA ALA A 181 -0.41 -5.94 2.34
C ALA A 181 0.18 -5.39 1.04
N THR A 182 -0.54 -4.52 0.36
CA THR A 182 -0.14 -3.97 -0.95
C THR A 182 1.24 -3.31 -0.91
N GLN A 183 1.57 -2.60 0.16
CA GLN A 183 2.85 -1.92 0.30
C GLN A 183 3.93 -2.74 1.03
N SER A 184 3.58 -3.89 1.59
CA SER A 184 4.51 -4.70 2.37
C SER A 184 4.97 -5.97 1.67
N VAL A 185 4.12 -6.59 0.86
CA VAL A 185 4.49 -7.83 0.17
C VAL A 185 5.67 -7.60 -0.78
N GLY A 186 6.66 -8.48 -0.73
CA GLY A 186 7.90 -8.34 -1.50
C GLY A 186 8.87 -7.29 -0.97
N LYS A 187 8.56 -6.64 0.15
CA LYS A 187 9.41 -5.61 0.79
C LYS A 187 9.75 -5.93 2.23
N LEU A 188 8.81 -6.52 2.96
CA LEU A 188 9.01 -7.02 4.32
C LEU A 188 8.75 -8.53 4.35
N PRO A 189 9.43 -9.27 5.25
CA PRO A 189 9.13 -10.67 5.45
C PRO A 189 7.69 -10.87 5.94
N ILE A 190 6.97 -11.78 5.30
CA ILE A 190 5.62 -12.19 5.69
C ILE A 190 5.60 -13.73 5.74
N ASP A 191 5.20 -14.29 6.87
CA ASP A 191 5.00 -15.72 7.02
C ASP A 191 3.61 -16.02 7.60
N LEU A 192 2.67 -16.28 6.72
CA LEU A 192 1.28 -16.56 7.07
C LEU A 192 1.10 -17.89 7.78
N SER A 193 2.10 -18.77 7.77
CA SER A 193 2.10 -19.99 8.57
C SER A 193 2.26 -19.70 10.08
N GLN A 194 2.84 -18.54 10.42
CA GLN A 194 3.10 -18.11 11.79
C GLN A 194 2.16 -16.97 12.24
N LEU A 195 1.78 -16.09 11.32
CA LEU A 195 0.90 -14.96 11.60
C LEU A 195 -0.57 -15.41 11.72
N LYS A 196 -1.29 -14.83 12.64
CA LYS A 196 -2.73 -15.06 12.80
C LYS A 196 -3.55 -14.06 12.00
N VAL A 197 -3.31 -14.04 10.71
CA VAL A 197 -4.02 -13.24 9.71
C VAL A 197 -4.95 -14.15 8.93
N ASP A 198 -6.20 -13.77 8.78
CA ASP A 198 -7.23 -14.57 8.14
C ASP A 198 -7.39 -14.26 6.66
N LEU A 199 -7.21 -12.99 6.29
CA LEU A 199 -7.34 -12.47 4.94
C LEU A 199 -6.21 -11.49 4.68
N MET A 200 -5.58 -11.57 3.50
CA MET A 200 -4.51 -10.64 3.15
C MET A 200 -4.57 -10.28 1.66
N SER A 201 -4.58 -8.98 1.37
CA SER A 201 -4.69 -8.45 0.01
C SER A 201 -3.33 -8.15 -0.59
N PHE A 202 -3.13 -8.56 -1.85
CA PHE A 202 -1.90 -8.40 -2.61
C PHE A 202 -2.17 -7.73 -3.96
N SER A 203 -1.15 -7.06 -4.48
CA SER A 203 -1.13 -6.50 -5.83
C SER A 203 0.09 -6.98 -6.60
N GLY A 204 0.02 -6.96 -7.92
CA GLY A 204 1.15 -7.29 -8.78
C GLY A 204 2.05 -6.10 -9.09
N HIS A 205 1.45 -4.92 -9.31
CA HIS A 205 2.19 -3.77 -9.84
C HIS A 205 3.02 -2.98 -8.82
N LYS A 206 2.98 -3.34 -7.56
CA LYS A 206 3.80 -2.72 -6.51
C LYS A 206 5.14 -3.42 -6.29
N ILE A 207 5.33 -4.58 -6.90
CA ILE A 207 6.57 -5.36 -6.81
C ILE A 207 7.09 -5.79 -8.19
N TYR A 208 7.00 -4.89 -9.15
CA TYR A 208 7.54 -5.07 -10.51
C TYR A 208 6.84 -6.13 -11.34
N GLY A 209 5.60 -6.41 -10.99
CA GLY A 209 4.66 -7.20 -11.77
C GLY A 209 3.70 -6.32 -12.59
N PRO A 210 2.82 -6.94 -13.37
CA PRO A 210 1.87 -6.21 -14.20
C PRO A 210 0.74 -5.58 -13.40
N LYS A 211 0.20 -4.47 -13.92
CA LYS A 211 -1.08 -3.91 -13.48
C LYS A 211 -2.23 -4.84 -13.87
N GLY A 212 -3.36 -4.70 -13.21
CA GLY A 212 -4.57 -5.47 -13.55
C GLY A 212 -4.65 -6.87 -12.94
N ILE A 213 -3.72 -7.22 -12.08
CA ILE A 213 -3.69 -8.49 -11.34
C ILE A 213 -3.38 -8.27 -9.87
N GLY A 214 -4.04 -9.03 -9.03
CA GLY A 214 -3.80 -9.12 -7.61
C GLY A 214 -4.23 -10.48 -7.07
N ALA A 215 -4.19 -10.62 -5.77
CA ALA A 215 -4.64 -11.84 -5.11
C ALA A 215 -5.17 -11.53 -3.71
N LEU A 216 -6.01 -12.44 -3.22
CA LEU A 216 -6.47 -12.47 -1.84
C LEU A 216 -6.05 -13.79 -1.22
N TYR A 217 -5.34 -13.72 -0.10
CA TYR A 217 -5.13 -14.87 0.77
C TYR A 217 -6.37 -15.08 1.63
N VAL A 218 -6.89 -16.32 1.63
CA VAL A 218 -8.04 -16.75 2.44
C VAL A 218 -7.62 -17.96 3.26
N ARG A 219 -7.49 -17.78 4.57
CA ARG A 219 -7.00 -18.83 5.48
C ARG A 219 -7.89 -20.09 5.44
N ARG A 220 -7.27 -21.25 5.40
CA ARG A 220 -7.95 -22.53 5.44
C ARG A 220 -8.00 -23.18 6.82
N LYS A 221 -7.04 -22.90 7.69
CA LYS A 221 -6.92 -23.50 9.03
C LYS A 221 -6.52 -22.47 10.08
N PRO A 222 -7.43 -22.03 10.97
CA PRO A 222 -8.88 -22.29 10.94
C PRO A 222 -9.53 -21.70 9.70
N ARG A 223 -10.57 -22.34 9.21
CA ARG A 223 -11.19 -21.98 7.95
C ARG A 223 -11.91 -20.64 8.06
N VAL A 224 -11.55 -19.73 7.17
CA VAL A 224 -12.25 -18.46 6.96
C VAL A 224 -13.12 -18.57 5.71
N ARG A 225 -14.33 -18.02 5.78
CA ARG A 225 -15.27 -18.03 4.68
C ARG A 225 -15.57 -16.62 4.24
N ILE A 226 -15.72 -16.45 2.95
CA ILE A 226 -16.13 -15.19 2.33
C ILE A 226 -17.26 -15.47 1.34
N GLU A 227 -18.16 -14.50 1.21
CA GLU A 227 -19.18 -14.52 0.18
C GLU A 227 -18.61 -13.91 -1.10
N ALA A 228 -18.81 -14.61 -2.23
CA ALA A 228 -18.37 -14.13 -3.53
C ALA A 228 -19.11 -12.86 -3.93
N GLN A 229 -18.41 -11.92 -4.58
CA GLN A 229 -19.02 -10.71 -5.12
C GLN A 229 -19.30 -10.80 -6.61
N MET A 230 -18.46 -11.55 -7.35
CA MET A 230 -18.62 -11.77 -8.78
C MET A 230 -19.10 -13.20 -9.02
N HIS A 231 -20.19 -13.33 -9.74
CA HIS A 231 -20.83 -14.59 -10.05
C HIS A 231 -20.63 -14.92 -11.54
N GLY A 232 -20.38 -16.17 -11.85
CA GLY A 232 -20.11 -16.66 -13.20
C GLY A 232 -19.63 -18.11 -13.17
N GLY A 233 -18.71 -18.50 -13.99
CA GLY A 233 -18.26 -19.87 -14.17
C GLY A 233 -17.66 -20.62 -12.97
N GLY A 234 -17.69 -20.07 -11.77
CA GLY A 234 -17.21 -20.73 -10.56
C GLY A 234 -15.68 -20.80 -10.44
N HIS A 235 -14.96 -19.97 -11.14
CA HIS A 235 -13.50 -19.89 -11.06
C HIS A 235 -13.04 -19.56 -9.64
N GLU A 236 -11.79 -19.85 -9.33
CA GLU A 236 -11.20 -19.63 -8.00
C GLU A 236 -12.05 -20.26 -6.88
N ARG A 237 -12.46 -21.50 -7.08
CA ARG A 237 -13.30 -22.27 -6.13
C ARG A 237 -14.62 -21.57 -5.77
N GLY A 238 -15.17 -20.83 -6.71
CA GLY A 238 -16.43 -20.10 -6.54
C GLY A 238 -16.29 -18.77 -5.82
N MET A 239 -15.09 -18.40 -5.38
CA MET A 239 -14.86 -17.14 -4.66
C MET A 239 -14.71 -15.92 -5.59
N ARG A 240 -14.22 -16.16 -6.82
CA ARG A 240 -14.06 -15.09 -7.80
C ARG A 240 -14.17 -15.66 -9.22
N SER A 241 -15.27 -15.41 -9.87
CA SER A 241 -15.53 -15.86 -11.23
C SER A 241 -14.89 -14.92 -12.28
N GLY A 242 -14.58 -15.47 -13.43
CA GLY A 242 -13.99 -14.79 -14.59
C GLY A 242 -12.83 -15.57 -15.16
N THR A 243 -12.68 -15.54 -16.49
CA THR A 243 -11.55 -16.20 -17.16
C THR A 243 -10.23 -15.72 -16.58
N LEU A 244 -9.37 -16.64 -16.19
CA LEU A 244 -8.08 -16.31 -15.58
C LEU A 244 -7.14 -15.69 -16.63
N PRO A 245 -6.60 -14.48 -16.38
CA PRO A 245 -5.67 -13.80 -17.28
C PRO A 245 -4.27 -14.39 -17.13
N VAL A 246 -3.99 -15.47 -17.84
CA VAL A 246 -2.80 -16.32 -17.64
C VAL A 246 -1.49 -15.51 -17.70
N HIS A 247 -1.34 -14.64 -18.69
CA HIS A 247 -0.14 -13.82 -18.85
C HIS A 247 0.11 -12.86 -17.67
N GLN A 248 -0.95 -12.30 -17.09
CA GLN A 248 -0.85 -11.42 -15.91
C GLN A 248 -0.56 -12.25 -14.64
N ILE A 249 -1.20 -13.39 -14.50
CA ILE A 249 -0.98 -14.32 -13.37
C ILE A 249 0.47 -14.80 -13.37
N VAL A 250 0.97 -15.23 -14.51
CA VAL A 250 2.36 -15.67 -14.68
C VAL A 250 3.33 -14.52 -14.35
N GLY A 251 3.02 -13.31 -14.81
CA GLY A 251 3.80 -12.12 -14.50
C GLY A 251 3.85 -11.82 -13.00
N MET A 252 2.72 -11.90 -12.31
CA MET A 252 2.68 -11.75 -10.86
C MET A 252 3.47 -12.84 -10.14
N GLY A 253 3.32 -14.10 -10.55
CA GLY A 253 4.07 -15.22 -10.00
C GLY A 253 5.59 -15.04 -10.14
N GLU A 254 6.06 -14.65 -11.31
CA GLU A 254 7.48 -14.38 -11.57
C GLU A 254 8.01 -13.21 -10.74
N ALA A 255 7.24 -12.13 -10.61
CA ALA A 255 7.59 -11.01 -9.75
C ALA A 255 7.75 -11.43 -8.29
N TYR A 256 6.88 -12.30 -7.81
CA TYR A 256 6.94 -12.83 -6.44
C TYR A 256 8.12 -13.80 -6.25
N ARG A 257 8.43 -14.60 -7.26
CA ARG A 257 9.62 -15.47 -7.23
C ARG A 257 10.90 -14.64 -7.12
N ILE A 258 11.03 -13.62 -7.94
CA ILE A 258 12.18 -12.70 -7.90
C ILE A 258 12.27 -12.00 -6.54
N ALA A 259 11.15 -11.52 -6.01
CA ALA A 259 11.10 -10.89 -4.69
C ALA A 259 11.59 -11.85 -3.59
N LYS A 260 11.22 -13.12 -3.64
CA LYS A 260 11.69 -14.11 -2.66
C LYS A 260 13.23 -14.25 -2.67
N GLU A 261 13.81 -14.22 -3.84
CA GLU A 261 15.27 -14.35 -3.98
C GLU A 261 16.04 -13.07 -3.63
N GLU A 262 15.50 -11.90 -3.98
CA GLU A 262 16.23 -10.63 -3.98
C GLU A 262 15.80 -9.65 -2.88
N MET A 263 14.65 -9.87 -2.23
CA MET A 263 14.02 -8.92 -1.31
C MET A 263 14.95 -8.45 -0.19
N ALA A 264 15.64 -9.35 0.48
CA ALA A 264 16.45 -9.01 1.64
C ALA A 264 17.58 -8.04 1.27
N THR A 265 18.31 -8.34 0.19
CA THR A 265 19.42 -7.51 -0.31
C THR A 265 18.90 -6.19 -0.86
N GLU A 266 17.81 -6.21 -1.61
CA GLU A 266 17.21 -5.02 -2.20
C GLU A 266 16.70 -4.06 -1.12
N MET A 267 16.03 -4.57 -0.10
CA MET A 267 15.48 -3.74 0.97
C MET A 267 16.59 -3.15 1.86
N GLU A 268 17.68 -3.85 2.09
CA GLU A 268 18.85 -3.29 2.78
C GLU A 268 19.45 -2.12 2.00
N ARG A 269 19.61 -2.28 0.69
CA ARG A 269 20.09 -1.23 -0.21
C ARG A 269 19.16 -0.01 -0.19
N LEU A 270 17.84 -0.22 -0.31
CA LEU A 270 16.85 0.86 -0.30
C LEU A 270 16.79 1.58 1.04
N ARG A 271 16.96 0.86 2.15
CA ARG A 271 17.06 1.48 3.48
C ARG A 271 18.24 2.43 3.54
N GLY A 272 19.40 2.02 3.02
CA GLY A 272 20.59 2.86 2.93
C GLY A 272 20.34 4.13 2.09
N LEU A 273 19.72 3.99 0.93
CA LEU A 273 19.38 5.11 0.06
C LEU A 273 18.33 6.04 0.69
N ARG A 274 17.29 5.50 1.33
CA ARG A 274 16.30 6.29 2.06
C ARG A 274 16.96 7.11 3.18
N ASN A 275 17.81 6.48 3.95
CA ASN A 275 18.50 7.13 5.06
C ASN A 275 19.48 8.20 4.55
N ARG A 276 20.16 7.95 3.42
CA ARG A 276 21.00 8.94 2.74
C ARG A 276 20.20 10.17 2.34
N LEU A 277 19.04 9.97 1.74
CA LEU A 277 18.14 11.07 1.39
C LEU A 277 17.71 11.86 2.63
N TRP A 278 17.21 11.18 3.65
CA TRP A 278 16.79 11.84 4.90
C TRP A 278 17.94 12.60 5.56
N ASN A 279 19.10 11.99 5.69
CA ASN A 279 20.27 12.64 6.28
C ASN A 279 20.74 13.86 5.49
N GLY A 280 20.51 13.88 4.18
CA GLY A 280 20.85 15.01 3.31
C GLY A 280 19.89 16.18 3.37
N ILE A 281 18.70 16.04 3.97
CA ILE A 281 17.67 17.08 4.02
C ILE A 281 17.16 17.40 5.43
N LYS A 282 17.41 16.53 6.41
CA LYS A 282 16.85 16.68 7.78
C LYS A 282 17.34 17.90 8.55
N ASP A 283 18.48 18.44 8.17
CA ASP A 283 19.08 19.63 8.78
C ASP A 283 18.54 20.95 8.21
N ILE A 284 17.73 20.89 7.16
CA ILE A 284 17.00 22.06 6.67
C ILE A 284 16.02 22.51 7.77
N GLU A 285 16.08 23.79 8.15
CA GLU A 285 15.22 24.35 9.19
C GLU A 285 13.74 24.15 8.85
N GLU A 286 12.92 23.83 9.85
CA GLU A 286 11.46 23.61 9.67
C GLU A 286 11.10 22.52 8.64
N VAL A 287 11.86 21.43 8.67
CA VAL A 287 11.60 20.22 7.90
C VAL A 287 11.26 19.09 8.87
N TYR A 288 10.17 18.40 8.62
CA TYR A 288 9.60 17.40 9.54
C TYR A 288 9.36 16.08 8.87
N LEU A 289 9.80 15.01 9.53
CA LEU A 289 9.46 13.64 9.14
C LEU A 289 8.00 13.33 9.48
N ASN A 290 7.26 12.78 8.53
CA ASN A 290 5.93 12.23 8.75
C ASN A 290 6.02 10.71 8.85
N GLY A 291 5.65 10.17 10.00
CA GLY A 291 5.77 8.75 10.30
C GLY A 291 6.88 8.44 11.29
N ASP A 292 7.48 7.28 11.15
CA ASP A 292 8.49 6.72 12.06
C ASP A 292 9.49 5.89 11.26
N LEU A 293 10.75 6.30 11.21
CA LEU A 293 11.78 5.57 10.46
C LEU A 293 12.23 4.28 11.13
N GLU A 294 12.15 4.21 12.45
CA GLU A 294 12.50 3.00 13.21
C GLU A 294 11.47 1.88 12.93
N HIS A 295 10.19 2.27 12.82
CA HIS A 295 9.08 1.38 12.49
C HIS A 295 8.56 1.65 11.06
N GLY A 296 9.46 2.00 10.15
CA GLY A 296 9.13 2.39 8.79
C GLY A 296 9.63 1.40 7.75
N ALA A 297 8.88 1.31 6.65
CA ALA A 297 9.29 0.55 5.48
C ALA A 297 10.58 1.15 4.88
N PRO A 298 11.50 0.32 4.39
CA PRO A 298 12.82 0.80 3.97
C PRO A 298 12.82 1.69 2.72
N ASN A 299 11.72 1.74 2.00
CA ASN A 299 11.62 2.38 0.68
C ASN A 299 10.75 3.64 0.64
N ILE A 300 10.16 4.06 1.75
CA ILE A 300 9.23 5.21 1.79
C ILE A 300 9.77 6.26 2.76
N LEU A 301 9.78 7.51 2.31
CA LEU A 301 10.11 8.69 3.12
C LEU A 301 9.08 9.78 2.84
N ASN A 302 8.38 10.22 3.87
CA ASN A 302 7.42 11.32 3.77
C ASN A 302 7.90 12.49 4.64
N VAL A 303 8.03 13.68 4.03
CA VAL A 303 8.62 14.86 4.66
C VAL A 303 7.76 16.09 4.37
N SER A 304 7.47 16.86 5.41
CA SER A 304 6.83 18.19 5.28
C SER A 304 7.88 19.30 5.34
N PHE A 305 7.73 20.27 4.44
CA PHE A 305 8.60 21.46 4.33
C PHE A 305 7.78 22.70 4.67
N ASN A 306 7.91 23.20 5.90
CA ASN A 306 7.14 24.35 6.34
C ASN A 306 7.54 25.62 5.60
N PHE A 307 6.62 26.57 5.49
CA PHE A 307 6.80 27.87 4.83
C PHE A 307 7.07 27.80 3.31
N VAL A 308 6.63 26.72 2.68
CA VAL A 308 6.67 26.55 1.23
C VAL A 308 5.27 26.19 0.76
N GLU A 309 4.82 26.86 -0.28
CA GLU A 309 3.52 26.54 -0.88
C GLU A 309 3.63 25.24 -1.70
N GLY A 310 2.65 24.33 -1.52
CA GLY A 310 2.76 22.94 -2.02
C GLY A 310 2.81 22.82 -3.55
N GLU A 311 2.02 23.61 -4.28
CA GLU A 311 2.05 23.59 -5.75
C GLU A 311 3.36 24.13 -6.31
N SER A 312 3.87 25.21 -5.72
CA SER A 312 5.16 25.79 -6.07
C SER A 312 6.30 24.81 -5.80
N LEU A 313 6.21 24.04 -4.73
CA LEU A 313 7.19 23.01 -4.41
C LEU A 313 7.22 21.90 -5.48
N ILE A 314 6.07 21.39 -5.86
CA ILE A 314 5.97 20.37 -6.93
C ILE A 314 6.52 20.90 -8.25
N MET A 315 6.21 22.15 -8.60
CA MET A 315 6.75 22.79 -9.82
C MET A 315 8.27 22.96 -9.77
N ALA A 316 8.81 23.31 -8.61
CA ALA A 316 10.26 23.43 -8.42
C ALA A 316 10.98 22.08 -8.50
N LEU A 317 10.32 20.99 -8.13
CA LEU A 317 10.84 19.63 -8.17
C LEU A 317 10.48 18.88 -9.47
N LYS A 318 10.25 19.57 -10.57
CA LYS A 318 9.83 18.96 -11.86
C LYS A 318 10.77 17.88 -12.41
N ASP A 319 12.02 17.91 -11.99
CA ASP A 319 13.02 16.89 -12.36
C ASP A 319 12.88 15.59 -11.52
N LEU A 320 11.96 15.57 -10.57
CA LEU A 320 11.61 14.39 -9.76
C LEU A 320 10.16 14.00 -10.00
N ALA A 321 9.92 12.72 -10.19
CA ALA A 321 8.58 12.15 -10.13
C ALA A 321 8.32 11.71 -8.69
N VAL A 322 7.57 12.51 -7.94
CA VAL A 322 7.23 12.29 -6.52
C VAL A 322 5.74 12.53 -6.31
N SER A 323 5.20 12.10 -5.18
CA SER A 323 3.84 12.41 -4.77
C SER A 323 3.80 13.52 -3.73
N SER A 324 2.82 14.43 -3.85
CA SER A 324 2.57 15.47 -2.85
C SER A 324 1.57 15.00 -1.78
N GLY A 325 1.52 15.72 -0.67
CA GLY A 325 0.54 15.50 0.40
C GLY A 325 -0.85 16.06 0.11
N SER A 326 -1.13 16.52 -1.10
CA SER A 326 -2.48 16.79 -1.57
C SER A 326 -3.07 15.52 -2.23
N ALA A 327 -4.35 15.28 -2.00
CA ALA A 327 -5.03 14.11 -2.55
C ALA A 327 -4.94 14.09 -4.09
N CYS A 328 -4.27 13.07 -4.63
CA CYS A 328 -4.11 12.86 -6.08
C CYS A 328 -5.39 12.53 -6.85
N THR A 329 -6.55 12.67 -6.25
CA THR A 329 -7.81 12.15 -6.82
C THR A 329 -8.85 13.19 -7.12
N SER A 330 -8.52 14.35 -7.51
CA SER A 330 -9.48 15.27 -8.09
C SER A 330 -9.04 16.72 -8.02
N ALA A 331 -9.69 17.56 -8.75
CA ALA A 331 -9.68 19.01 -8.68
C ALA A 331 -9.94 19.64 -7.29
N SER A 332 -9.89 18.89 -6.20
CA SER A 332 -10.00 19.41 -4.83
C SER A 332 -8.61 19.56 -4.22
N LEU A 333 -8.31 20.78 -3.81
CA LEU A 333 -7.10 21.18 -3.09
C LEU A 333 -7.08 20.66 -1.63
N GLU A 334 -7.68 19.49 -1.35
CA GLU A 334 -7.73 18.96 0.00
C GLU A 334 -6.40 18.29 0.39
N PRO A 335 -5.88 18.53 1.60
CA PRO A 335 -4.70 17.86 2.09
C PRO A 335 -4.97 16.37 2.35
N SER A 336 -3.90 15.57 2.38
CA SER A 336 -3.97 14.14 2.68
C SER A 336 -4.73 13.86 3.98
N TYR A 337 -5.75 13.00 3.92
CA TYR A 337 -6.47 12.55 5.11
C TYR A 337 -5.56 11.76 6.07
N VAL A 338 -4.55 11.08 5.54
CA VAL A 338 -3.55 10.36 6.35
C VAL A 338 -2.76 11.34 7.21
N LEU A 339 -2.23 12.40 6.60
CA LEU A 339 -1.46 13.41 7.33
C LEU A 339 -2.33 14.20 8.32
N ARG A 340 -3.57 14.50 7.97
CA ARG A 340 -4.54 15.08 8.91
C ARG A 340 -4.78 14.17 10.11
N ALA A 341 -4.89 12.86 9.89
CA ALA A 341 -5.09 11.88 10.96
C ALA A 341 -3.88 11.80 11.92
N LEU A 342 -2.68 12.16 11.48
CA LEU A 342 -1.49 12.31 12.33
C LEU A 342 -1.52 13.59 13.17
N GLY A 343 -2.44 14.51 12.89
CA GLY A 343 -2.54 15.79 13.58
C GLY A 343 -1.76 16.94 12.91
N LEU A 344 -1.32 16.77 11.65
CA LEU A 344 -0.73 17.86 10.89
C LEU A 344 -1.80 18.91 10.55
N ASN A 345 -1.42 20.19 10.61
CA ASN A 345 -2.23 21.26 10.04
C ASN A 345 -2.23 21.18 8.50
N ASP A 346 -3.15 21.90 7.87
CA ASP A 346 -3.31 21.83 6.41
C ASP A 346 -2.07 22.33 5.67
N GLU A 347 -1.38 23.33 6.19
CA GLU A 347 -0.16 23.88 5.57
C GLU A 347 0.97 22.86 5.51
N LEU A 348 1.25 22.18 6.62
CA LEU A 348 2.26 21.12 6.67
C LEU A 348 1.85 19.90 5.82
N ALA A 349 0.56 19.57 5.78
CA ALA A 349 0.09 18.49 4.94
C ALA A 349 0.25 18.81 3.45
N HIS A 350 -0.09 20.02 3.02
CA HIS A 350 0.07 20.47 1.62
C HIS A 350 1.53 20.58 1.18
N SER A 351 2.44 20.93 2.07
CA SER A 351 3.87 21.07 1.79
C SER A 351 4.66 19.76 1.97
N SER A 352 3.98 18.63 2.04
CA SER A 352 4.62 17.32 2.18
C SER A 352 4.93 16.71 0.82
N ILE A 353 6.02 15.94 0.79
CA ILE A 353 6.44 15.12 -0.35
C ILE A 353 6.66 13.70 0.14
N ARG A 354 6.08 12.75 -0.58
CA ARG A 354 6.42 11.34 -0.44
C ARG A 354 7.46 10.97 -1.49
N PHE A 355 8.64 10.57 -1.02
CA PHE A 355 9.66 9.93 -1.82
C PHE A 355 9.53 8.43 -1.63
N SER A 356 9.35 7.69 -2.71
CA SER A 356 9.39 6.23 -2.65
C SER A 356 10.38 5.68 -3.66
N LEU A 357 11.31 4.88 -3.14
CA LEU A 357 12.45 4.35 -3.85
C LEU A 357 12.16 2.93 -4.33
N GLY A 358 12.92 2.48 -5.33
CA GLY A 358 12.72 1.15 -5.87
C GLY A 358 13.96 0.52 -6.48
N ARG A 359 13.74 -0.61 -7.11
CA ARG A 359 14.79 -1.48 -7.68
C ARG A 359 15.79 -0.75 -8.56
N PHE A 360 15.33 0.23 -9.32
CA PHE A 360 16.17 0.94 -10.29
C PHE A 360 16.67 2.29 -9.79
N THR A 361 16.41 2.64 -8.54
CA THR A 361 16.92 3.86 -7.91
C THR A 361 18.42 3.72 -7.65
N THR A 362 19.19 4.75 -8.02
CA THR A 362 20.66 4.78 -7.85
C THR A 362 21.09 5.80 -6.79
N GLU A 363 22.30 5.64 -6.28
CA GLU A 363 22.91 6.58 -5.33
C GLU A 363 23.09 7.97 -5.96
N GLU A 364 23.50 8.03 -7.24
CA GLU A 364 23.61 9.27 -8.00
C GLU A 364 22.27 10.03 -8.07
N GLU A 365 21.16 9.31 -8.27
CA GLU A 365 19.82 9.89 -8.30
C GLU A 365 19.43 10.45 -6.94
N ILE A 366 19.79 9.80 -5.85
CA ILE A 366 19.54 10.29 -4.49
C ILE A 366 20.36 11.55 -4.20
N ASP A 367 21.63 11.58 -4.58
CA ASP A 367 22.48 12.77 -4.39
C ASP A 367 21.96 13.98 -5.17
N TYR A 368 21.54 13.78 -6.41
CA TYR A 368 20.87 14.81 -7.20
C TYR A 368 19.58 15.30 -6.52
N THR A 369 18.79 14.38 -6.00
CA THR A 369 17.54 14.71 -5.30
C THR A 369 17.80 15.57 -4.07
N ILE A 370 18.80 15.24 -3.25
CA ILE A 370 19.19 16.04 -2.07
C ILE A 370 19.54 17.47 -2.49
N GLU A 371 20.38 17.61 -3.50
CA GLU A 371 20.82 18.91 -3.98
C GLU A 371 19.66 19.75 -4.52
N LEU A 372 18.80 19.14 -5.33
CA LEU A 372 17.63 19.82 -5.90
C LEU A 372 16.62 20.24 -4.82
N VAL A 373 16.33 19.40 -3.84
CA VAL A 373 15.43 19.71 -2.73
C VAL A 373 15.97 20.89 -1.92
N ARG A 374 17.23 20.84 -1.52
CA ARG A 374 17.85 21.93 -0.74
C ARG A 374 17.80 23.26 -1.49
N LYS A 375 18.15 23.28 -2.75
CA LYS A 375 18.11 24.47 -3.61
C LYS A 375 16.70 25.01 -3.78
N SER A 376 15.74 24.12 -4.04
CA SER A 376 14.33 24.51 -4.28
C SER A 376 13.68 25.08 -3.02
N ILE A 377 13.89 24.47 -1.86
CA ILE A 377 13.36 24.94 -0.58
C ILE A 377 13.96 26.32 -0.25
N GLY A 378 15.25 26.49 -0.38
CA GLY A 378 15.91 27.79 -0.15
C GLY A 378 15.30 28.89 -1.01
N ARG A 379 15.19 28.64 -2.32
CA ARG A 379 14.63 29.61 -3.27
C ARG A 379 13.17 29.96 -2.98
N LEU A 380 12.34 28.98 -2.69
CA LEU A 380 10.92 29.21 -2.41
C LEU A 380 10.72 29.97 -1.11
N ARG A 381 11.53 29.69 -0.08
CA ARG A 381 11.48 30.43 1.19
C ARG A 381 11.94 31.88 1.04
N ASP A 382 12.94 32.16 0.22
CA ASP A 382 13.36 33.53 -0.08
C ASP A 382 12.22 34.38 -0.69
N LEU A 383 11.24 33.73 -1.30
CA LEU A 383 10.07 34.38 -1.89
C LEU A 383 8.83 34.33 -0.96
N SER A 384 8.93 33.75 0.22
CA SER A 384 7.82 33.56 1.14
C SER A 384 7.76 34.62 2.22
N PRO A 385 6.70 35.47 2.25
CA PRO A 385 6.52 36.45 3.34
C PRO A 385 6.42 35.78 4.72
N LEU A 386 5.81 34.59 4.79
CA LEU A 386 5.68 33.83 6.05
C LEU A 386 7.04 33.39 6.59
N TRP A 387 7.96 33.02 5.72
CA TRP A 387 9.32 32.66 6.10
C TRP A 387 10.07 33.88 6.66
N GLU A 388 9.93 35.05 6.01
CA GLU A 388 10.53 36.29 6.48
C GLU A 388 10.00 36.65 7.87
N MET A 389 8.69 36.60 8.08
CA MET A 389 8.06 36.88 9.37
C MET A 389 8.54 35.91 10.45
N TYR A 390 8.63 34.63 10.13
CA TYR A 390 9.18 33.63 11.04
C TYR A 390 10.61 33.94 11.45
N LYS A 391 11.48 34.31 10.50
CA LYS A 391 12.88 34.68 10.77
C LYS A 391 13.02 35.98 11.60
N GLN A 392 12.03 36.84 11.55
CA GLN A 392 11.93 38.04 12.37
C GLN A 392 11.37 37.78 13.78
N GLY A 393 11.00 36.52 14.08
CA GLY A 393 10.46 36.10 15.38
C GLY A 393 9.00 36.50 15.61
N VAL A 394 8.25 36.76 14.56
CA VAL A 394 6.80 37.03 14.63
C VAL A 394 6.05 35.72 14.98
N ASP A 395 5.21 35.80 15.99
CA ASP A 395 4.31 34.68 16.31
C ASP A 395 3.18 34.63 15.28
N LEU A 396 3.30 33.66 14.34
CA LEU A 396 2.35 33.49 13.25
C LEU A 396 0.96 33.00 13.74
N ASN A 397 0.88 32.41 14.93
CA ASN A 397 -0.39 32.00 15.52
C ASN A 397 -1.19 33.21 16.08
N SER A 398 -0.54 34.33 16.27
CA SER A 398 -1.19 35.55 16.76
C SER A 398 -1.78 36.42 15.65
N ILE A 399 -1.58 36.06 14.38
CA ILE A 399 -2.02 36.85 13.23
C ILE A 399 -3.45 36.46 12.88
N GLU A 400 -4.40 37.42 13.04
CA GLU A 400 -5.74 37.26 12.49
C GLU A 400 -5.70 37.44 10.97
N TRP A 401 -5.85 36.30 10.26
CA TRP A 401 -5.97 36.32 8.81
C TRP A 401 -7.38 36.82 8.44
N ALA A 402 -7.46 37.92 7.73
CA ALA A 402 -8.72 38.39 7.16
C ALA A 402 -9.20 37.33 6.15
N HIS A 403 -10.31 36.66 6.46
CA HIS A 403 -10.98 35.80 5.52
C HIS A 403 -11.56 36.67 4.38
N HIS A 404 -10.98 36.56 3.21
CA HIS A 404 -11.54 37.09 1.96
C HIS A 404 -12.22 35.99 1.16
#